data_76aa5197c19050ec9fbad81cbbf46b3d
#
_entry.id   76aa5197c19050ec9fbad81cbbf46b3d
#
_cell.length_a   1.000
_cell.length_b   1.000
_cell.length_c   1.000
_cell.angle_alpha   90.00
_cell.angle_beta   90.00
_cell.angle_gamma   90.00
#
_symmetry.space_group_name_H-M   'P 1'
#
loop_
_entity.id
_entity.type
_entity.pdbx_description
1 polymer ?
#
loop_
_entity_poly.entity_id
_entity_poly.type
_entity_poly.pdbx_seq_one_letter_code
_entity_poly.pdbx_strand_id
1 'polypeptide(L)'
;MLFRSTTGISKTYQNIGSIRNRGIEFSINTSIIQNNDLNWNFFANLTWNKNEVIKLSTDDPLEYTYQIIEQGHPYSQFYMKEYVGIDHETGKPLWYLNKEGDETTSDYNAAAKRYVGDADPKVLGGFGTNLTWKGVDFNLNFNYRLGGKVYNSGAAFTGFGMAFRTPLEDVALNSWTPENKNAKYPQYIYRDPNNATATSSRYLYSGNYLRISNVTLGYTLPKTWTQKAFIQKLRAYVSVDNLYTFTASDFVGYNPETSANGVIAWQYPATCTFIGGIQLTF
;
A
#
# COMPACT_ATOMS: atom_id res chain seq x y z
N MET A 1 -17.91 12.95 -27.40
CA MET A 1 -17.76 13.88 -28.51
C MET A 1 -16.64 13.40 -29.41
N LEU A 2 -16.96 12.98 -30.63
CA LEU A 2 -15.96 12.56 -31.61
C LEU A 2 -15.41 13.78 -32.30
N PHE A 3 -14.19 14.19 -31.95
CA PHE A 3 -13.50 15.23 -32.72
C PHE A 3 -13.11 14.68 -34.09
N ARG A 4 -13.67 15.19 -35.16
CA ARG A 4 -13.08 14.99 -36.49
C ARG A 4 -11.75 15.73 -36.51
N SER A 5 -10.66 15.02 -36.52
CA SER A 5 -9.31 15.55 -36.57
C SER A 5 -9.00 16.15 -37.94
N THR A 6 -9.49 17.34 -38.22
CA THR A 6 -8.97 18.12 -39.34
C THR A 6 -7.60 18.71 -39.06
N THR A 7 -7.14 18.67 -37.82
CA THR A 7 -5.88 19.23 -37.36
C THR A 7 -4.78 18.21 -37.21
N GLY A 8 -5.03 16.88 -37.37
CA GLY A 8 -4.04 15.80 -37.16
C GLY A 8 -3.67 15.56 -35.70
N ILE A 9 -4.24 16.30 -34.74
CA ILE A 9 -3.95 16.17 -33.31
C ILE A 9 -4.89 15.12 -32.70
N SER A 10 -4.33 13.97 -32.31
CA SER A 10 -5.09 12.87 -31.67
C SER A 10 -5.23 13.03 -30.16
N LYS A 11 -4.38 13.84 -29.51
CA LYS A 11 -4.39 14.12 -28.07
C LYS A 11 -3.99 15.56 -27.80
N THR A 12 -4.67 16.20 -26.87
CA THR A 12 -4.31 17.52 -26.36
C THR A 12 -4.30 17.51 -24.84
N TYR A 13 -3.36 18.23 -24.23
CA TYR A 13 -3.33 18.45 -22.79
C TYR A 13 -4.06 19.73 -22.47
N GLN A 14 -4.97 19.65 -21.52
CA GLN A 14 -5.74 20.80 -21.03
C GLN A 14 -5.76 20.79 -19.50
N ASN A 15 -5.83 21.96 -18.87
CA ASN A 15 -6.09 22.08 -17.45
C ASN A 15 -7.55 21.72 -17.17
N ILE A 16 -7.78 20.54 -16.61
CA ILE A 16 -9.12 20.02 -16.34
C ILE A 16 -9.63 20.34 -14.94
N GLY A 17 -8.86 21.06 -14.12
CA GLY A 17 -9.28 21.42 -12.78
C GLY A 17 -8.17 21.98 -11.91
N SER A 18 -8.49 22.20 -10.66
CA SER A 18 -7.54 22.58 -9.62
C SER A 18 -7.64 21.66 -8.39
N ILE A 19 -6.51 21.32 -7.84
CA ILE A 19 -6.36 20.44 -6.66
C ILE A 19 -5.63 21.24 -5.59
N ARG A 20 -6.06 21.09 -4.34
CA ARG A 20 -5.43 21.69 -3.18
C ARG A 20 -4.84 20.60 -2.29
N ASN A 21 -3.57 20.76 -1.96
CA ASN A 21 -2.91 19.97 -0.94
C ASN A 21 -2.61 20.87 0.27
N ARG A 22 -2.94 20.41 1.46
CA ARG A 22 -2.62 21.07 2.73
C ARG A 22 -2.01 20.05 3.66
N GLY A 23 -0.92 20.41 4.32
CA GLY A 23 -0.22 19.45 5.18
C GLY A 23 0.58 20.10 6.27
N ILE A 24 1.07 19.27 7.16
CA ILE A 24 2.01 19.60 8.22
C ILE A 24 3.13 18.57 8.14
N GLU A 25 4.35 19.05 8.16
CA GLU A 25 5.54 18.22 8.23
C GLU A 25 6.27 18.48 9.53
N PHE A 26 6.65 17.44 10.22
CA PHE A 26 7.42 17.48 11.44
C PHE A 26 8.64 16.58 11.31
N SER A 27 9.79 17.06 11.76
CA SER A 27 11.00 16.24 11.86
C SER A 27 11.74 16.53 13.16
N ILE A 28 12.29 15.48 13.76
CA ILE A 28 13.14 15.55 14.92
C ILE A 28 14.41 14.73 14.66
N ASN A 29 15.54 15.30 15.07
CA ASN A 29 16.81 14.58 15.11
C ASN A 29 17.48 14.96 16.43
N THR A 30 17.78 13.97 17.24
CA THR A 30 18.31 14.20 18.59
C THR A 30 19.42 13.21 18.93
N SER A 31 20.43 13.70 19.61
CA SER A 31 21.47 12.88 20.24
C SER A 31 21.01 12.57 21.67
N ILE A 32 20.65 11.29 21.89
CA ILE A 32 20.20 10.81 23.20
C ILE A 32 21.39 10.69 24.17
N ILE A 33 22.50 10.13 23.65
CA ILE A 33 23.76 9.99 24.37
C ILE A 33 24.87 10.40 23.41
N GLN A 34 25.79 11.22 23.91
CA GLN A 34 27.01 11.59 23.17
C GLN A 34 28.18 11.67 24.14
N ASN A 35 29.05 10.69 24.09
CA ASN A 35 30.30 10.64 24.83
C ASN A 35 31.40 9.95 24.01
N ASN A 36 32.60 9.81 24.59
CA ASN A 36 33.74 9.26 23.85
C ASN A 36 33.56 7.81 23.37
N ASP A 37 32.80 7.02 24.13
CA ASP A 37 32.63 5.59 23.86
C ASP A 37 31.31 5.26 23.18
N LEU A 38 30.25 6.03 23.48
CA LEU A 38 28.89 5.76 23.07
C LEU A 38 28.24 6.99 22.45
N ASN A 39 27.79 6.86 21.21
CA ASN A 39 26.94 7.86 20.57
C ASN A 39 25.64 7.21 20.15
N TRP A 40 24.53 7.74 20.64
CA TRP A 40 23.19 7.26 20.31
C TRP A 40 22.32 8.39 19.82
N ASN A 41 21.91 8.30 18.57
CA ASN A 41 21.04 9.28 17.91
C ASN A 41 19.71 8.61 17.56
N PHE A 42 18.65 9.39 17.66
CA PHE A 42 17.31 9.05 17.20
C PHE A 42 16.82 10.12 16.23
N PHE A 43 16.12 9.68 15.21
CA PHE A 43 15.43 10.59 14.29
C PHE A 43 14.04 10.09 13.96
N ALA A 44 13.12 11.01 13.71
CA ALA A 44 11.78 10.71 13.23
C ALA A 44 11.28 11.84 12.35
N ASN A 45 10.46 11.49 11.38
CA ASN A 45 9.70 12.44 10.58
C ASN A 45 8.26 11.97 10.43
N LEU A 46 7.37 12.92 10.22
CA LEU A 46 5.95 12.72 10.03
C LEU A 46 5.44 13.76 9.05
N THR A 47 4.70 13.32 8.06
CA THR A 47 3.97 14.17 7.12
C THR A 47 2.50 13.83 7.20
N TRP A 48 1.66 14.81 7.53
CA TRP A 48 0.23 14.75 7.38
C TRP A 48 -0.18 15.61 6.18
N ASN A 49 -0.98 15.05 5.27
CA ASN A 49 -1.46 15.76 4.09
C ASN A 49 -2.95 15.48 3.85
N LYS A 50 -3.67 16.50 3.40
CA LYS A 50 -5.04 16.42 2.90
C LYS A 50 -5.08 16.92 1.46
N ASN A 51 -5.48 16.04 0.56
CA ASN A 51 -5.75 16.34 -0.85
C ASN A 51 -7.24 16.61 -1.04
N GLU A 52 -7.58 17.56 -1.91
CA GLU A 52 -8.97 17.90 -2.24
C GLU A 52 -9.07 18.52 -3.64
N VAL A 53 -9.95 17.99 -4.46
CA VAL A 53 -10.32 18.57 -5.75
C VAL A 53 -11.18 19.81 -5.52
N ILE A 54 -10.70 20.99 -5.90
CA ILE A 54 -11.39 22.27 -5.66
C ILE A 54 -12.33 22.61 -6.80
N LYS A 55 -11.93 22.28 -8.02
CA LYS A 55 -12.71 22.61 -9.22
C LYS A 55 -12.35 21.65 -10.34
N LEU A 56 -13.36 21.24 -11.11
CA LEU A 56 -13.21 20.59 -12.41
C LEU A 56 -13.56 21.58 -13.52
N SER A 57 -13.08 21.31 -14.74
CA SER A 57 -13.45 22.06 -15.95
C SER A 57 -14.80 21.62 -16.51
N THR A 58 -15.32 20.51 -16.04
CA THR A 58 -16.64 19.95 -16.38
C THR A 58 -17.53 20.00 -15.14
N ASP A 59 -18.84 20.18 -15.36
CA ASP A 59 -19.82 20.16 -14.25
C ASP A 59 -20.01 18.72 -13.72
N ASP A 60 -19.75 17.72 -14.55
CA ASP A 60 -19.89 16.31 -14.19
C ASP A 60 -18.59 15.74 -13.63
N PRO A 61 -18.67 14.86 -12.62
CA PRO A 61 -17.53 14.10 -12.11
C PRO A 61 -16.90 13.21 -13.18
N LEU A 62 -15.59 12.98 -13.06
CA LEU A 62 -14.85 12.08 -13.95
C LEU A 62 -14.76 10.70 -13.31
N GLU A 63 -15.56 9.78 -13.82
CA GLU A 63 -15.62 8.42 -13.29
C GLU A 63 -14.66 7.49 -14.06
N TYR A 64 -13.86 6.72 -13.30
CA TYR A 64 -12.91 5.70 -13.79
C TYR A 64 -13.31 4.31 -13.28
N THR A 65 -12.54 3.31 -13.65
CA THR A 65 -12.83 1.90 -13.29
C THR A 65 -12.94 1.70 -11.77
N TYR A 66 -12.08 2.34 -10.98
CA TYR A 66 -11.98 2.16 -9.53
C TYR A 66 -12.26 3.43 -8.74
N GLN A 67 -12.14 4.59 -9.38
CA GLN A 67 -12.08 5.89 -8.73
C GLN A 67 -12.98 6.89 -9.42
N ILE A 68 -13.28 7.98 -8.71
CA ILE A 68 -13.98 9.15 -9.22
C ILE A 68 -13.20 10.40 -8.86
N ILE A 69 -13.12 11.34 -9.78
CA ILE A 69 -12.59 12.68 -9.50
C ILE A 69 -13.79 13.61 -9.44
N GLU A 70 -14.06 14.13 -8.25
CA GLU A 70 -15.22 14.96 -7.97
C GLU A 70 -14.83 16.09 -7.02
N GLN A 71 -15.48 17.24 -7.20
CA GLN A 71 -15.24 18.41 -6.35
C GLN A 71 -15.60 18.12 -4.89
N GLY A 72 -14.72 18.55 -3.97
CA GLY A 72 -14.86 18.32 -2.53
C GLY A 72 -14.30 16.98 -2.04
N HIS A 73 -13.91 16.10 -2.95
CA HIS A 73 -13.33 14.80 -2.63
C HIS A 73 -11.82 14.75 -2.91
N PRO A 74 -11.06 13.82 -2.30
CA PRO A 74 -9.69 13.55 -2.69
C PRO A 74 -9.59 13.13 -4.17
N TYR A 75 -8.47 13.46 -4.82
CA TYR A 75 -8.23 13.05 -6.21
C TYR A 75 -8.22 11.52 -6.38
N SER A 76 -7.79 10.80 -5.35
CA SER A 76 -7.68 9.34 -5.33
C SER A 76 -8.91 8.63 -4.70
N GLN A 77 -10.09 9.26 -4.76
CA GLN A 77 -11.32 8.73 -4.16
C GLN A 77 -11.77 7.45 -4.85
N PHE A 78 -11.85 6.34 -4.10
CA PHE A 78 -12.43 5.09 -4.59
C PHE A 78 -13.96 5.20 -4.65
N TYR A 79 -14.51 4.80 -5.81
CA TYR A 79 -15.94 4.83 -6.09
C TYR A 79 -16.35 3.55 -6.82
N MET A 80 -16.94 2.62 -6.11
CA MET A 80 -17.27 1.31 -6.62
C MET A 80 -18.41 0.67 -5.83
N LYS A 81 -18.88 -0.48 -6.29
CA LYS A 81 -19.88 -1.26 -5.56
C LYS A 81 -19.28 -1.75 -4.26
N GLU A 82 -19.97 -1.48 -3.15
CA GLU A 82 -19.48 -1.83 -1.82
C GLU A 82 -19.94 -3.23 -1.45
N TYR A 83 -18.96 -4.11 -1.22
CA TYR A 83 -19.16 -5.49 -0.81
C TYR A 83 -19.44 -5.55 0.68
N VAL A 84 -20.52 -6.23 1.04
CA VAL A 84 -20.98 -6.37 2.43
C VAL A 84 -20.53 -7.68 3.07
N GLY A 85 -20.46 -8.76 2.27
CA GLY A 85 -20.17 -10.09 2.75
C GLY A 85 -20.85 -11.16 1.89
N ILE A 86 -21.30 -12.21 2.54
CA ILE A 86 -22.00 -13.33 1.90
C ILE A 86 -23.39 -13.52 2.50
N ASP A 87 -24.28 -13.98 1.68
CA ASP A 87 -25.52 -14.58 2.14
C ASP A 87 -25.21 -15.98 2.70
N HIS A 88 -25.37 -16.15 4.00
CA HIS A 88 -25.05 -17.39 4.71
C HIS A 88 -25.90 -18.58 4.30
N GLU A 89 -27.10 -18.37 3.75
CA GLU A 89 -27.97 -19.45 3.29
C GLU A 89 -27.65 -19.92 1.86
N THR A 90 -27.24 -19.00 1.00
CA THR A 90 -27.02 -19.29 -0.42
C THR A 90 -25.57 -19.25 -0.86
N GLY A 91 -24.67 -18.71 -0.03
CA GLY A 91 -23.26 -18.51 -0.36
C GLY A 91 -23.00 -17.43 -1.41
N LYS A 92 -24.02 -16.67 -1.82
CA LYS A 92 -23.87 -15.60 -2.80
C LYS A 92 -23.20 -14.37 -2.19
N PRO A 93 -22.39 -13.62 -2.96
CA PRO A 93 -21.89 -12.34 -2.52
C PRO A 93 -23.02 -11.32 -2.38
N LEU A 94 -22.88 -10.39 -1.43
CA LEU A 94 -23.82 -9.31 -1.17
C LEU A 94 -23.13 -7.96 -1.36
N TRP A 95 -23.85 -7.02 -1.99
CA TRP A 95 -23.47 -5.62 -2.16
C TRP A 95 -24.58 -4.73 -1.67
N TYR A 96 -24.26 -3.49 -1.28
CA TYR A 96 -25.30 -2.51 -1.01
C TYR A 96 -26.07 -2.17 -2.30
N LEU A 97 -27.41 -2.18 -2.16
CA LEU A 97 -28.31 -1.93 -3.28
C LEU A 97 -28.30 -0.43 -3.68
N ASN A 98 -28.35 0.45 -2.68
CA ASN A 98 -28.51 1.88 -2.86
C ASN A 98 -27.23 2.66 -2.48
N LYS A 99 -27.12 3.90 -2.92
CA LYS A 99 -25.99 4.80 -2.56
C LYS A 99 -25.92 5.05 -1.06
N GLU A 100 -27.04 5.01 -0.38
CA GLU A 100 -27.19 5.20 1.07
C GLU A 100 -28.07 4.09 1.65
N GLY A 101 -28.00 3.90 2.97
CA GLY A 101 -28.75 2.85 3.67
C GLY A 101 -28.06 1.50 3.66
N ASP A 102 -28.73 0.50 4.28
CA ASP A 102 -28.16 -0.83 4.56
C ASP A 102 -28.81 -1.95 3.74
N GLU A 103 -29.68 -1.60 2.79
CA GLU A 103 -30.33 -2.58 1.92
C GLU A 103 -29.32 -3.25 1.00
N THR A 104 -29.35 -4.57 0.91
CA THR A 104 -28.38 -5.38 0.17
C THR A 104 -29.01 -6.18 -0.96
N THR A 105 -28.21 -6.53 -1.94
CA THR A 105 -28.61 -7.37 -3.08
C THR A 105 -27.49 -8.35 -3.44
N SER A 106 -27.89 -9.53 -3.92
CA SER A 106 -26.96 -10.48 -4.56
C SER A 106 -26.84 -10.27 -6.07
N ASP A 107 -27.60 -9.35 -6.64
CA ASP A 107 -27.43 -8.95 -8.05
C ASP A 107 -26.42 -7.82 -8.16
N TYR A 108 -25.21 -8.16 -8.65
CA TYR A 108 -24.14 -7.19 -8.86
C TYR A 108 -24.58 -6.01 -9.74
N ASN A 109 -25.43 -6.25 -10.75
CA ASN A 109 -25.83 -5.19 -11.68
C ASN A 109 -26.80 -4.19 -11.03
N ALA A 110 -27.64 -4.65 -10.13
CA ALA A 110 -28.56 -3.81 -9.38
C ALA A 110 -27.86 -2.95 -8.30
N ALA A 111 -26.70 -3.40 -7.80
CA ALA A 111 -25.97 -2.69 -6.75
C ALA A 111 -25.46 -1.32 -7.20
N ALA A 112 -25.61 -0.31 -6.33
CA ALA A 112 -25.11 1.03 -6.57
C ALA A 112 -23.61 1.17 -6.25
N LYS A 113 -22.93 2.11 -6.90
CA LYS A 113 -21.59 2.53 -6.52
C LYS A 113 -21.65 3.50 -5.34
N ARG A 114 -20.67 3.40 -4.45
CA ARG A 114 -20.52 4.21 -3.24
C ARG A 114 -19.09 4.72 -3.09
N TYR A 115 -18.91 5.76 -2.28
CA TYR A 115 -17.58 6.18 -1.83
C TYR A 115 -17.09 5.21 -0.77
N VAL A 116 -16.03 4.48 -1.07
CA VAL A 116 -15.51 3.43 -0.18
C VAL A 116 -14.15 3.77 0.43
N GLY A 117 -13.80 5.05 0.43
CA GLY A 117 -12.55 5.59 0.94
C GLY A 117 -11.64 6.10 -0.17
N ASP A 118 -10.45 6.49 0.17
CA ASP A 118 -9.46 7.09 -0.73
C ASP A 118 -8.09 6.39 -0.61
N ALA A 119 -7.22 6.59 -1.59
CA ALA A 119 -5.88 6.03 -1.58
C ALA A 119 -4.88 6.90 -0.79
N ASP A 120 -5.25 8.12 -0.39
CA ASP A 120 -4.34 9.06 0.24
C ASP A 120 -4.02 8.63 1.67
N PRO A 121 -2.75 8.45 2.04
CA PRO A 121 -2.38 8.21 3.41
C PRO A 121 -2.71 9.43 4.27
N LYS A 122 -3.21 9.20 5.48
CA LYS A 122 -3.41 10.29 6.45
C LYS A 122 -2.08 10.75 7.03
N VAL A 123 -1.17 9.80 7.28
CA VAL A 123 0.17 10.08 7.80
C VAL A 123 1.18 9.19 7.09
N LEU A 124 2.28 9.79 6.68
CA LEU A 124 3.48 9.12 6.18
C LEU A 124 4.67 9.53 7.05
N GLY A 125 5.63 8.64 7.20
CA GLY A 125 6.85 9.02 7.88
C GLY A 125 7.84 7.88 8.02
N GLY A 126 8.88 8.19 8.78
CA GLY A 126 9.91 7.23 9.15
C GLY A 126 10.51 7.58 10.50
N PHE A 127 11.12 6.61 11.12
CA PHE A 127 11.93 6.81 12.32
C PHE A 127 13.06 5.80 12.33
N GLY A 128 14.09 6.13 13.07
CA GLY A 128 15.23 5.24 13.16
C GLY A 128 16.21 5.66 14.26
N THR A 129 17.23 4.83 14.39
CA THR A 129 18.26 5.03 15.38
C THR A 129 19.63 4.67 14.83
N ASN A 130 20.63 5.44 15.25
CA ASN A 130 22.04 5.18 15.00
C ASN A 130 22.76 5.06 16.33
N LEU A 131 23.41 3.93 16.56
CA LEU A 131 24.18 3.65 17.74
C LEU A 131 25.62 3.37 17.34
N THR A 132 26.58 4.03 17.98
CA THR A 132 28.01 3.71 17.84
C THR A 132 28.61 3.48 19.23
N TRP A 133 29.20 2.31 19.45
CA TRP A 133 29.81 1.94 20.72
C TRP A 133 31.10 1.18 20.51
N LYS A 134 32.22 1.74 20.94
CA LYS A 134 33.56 1.11 20.91
C LYS A 134 33.90 0.39 19.61
N GLY A 135 33.62 1.04 18.48
CA GLY A 135 33.86 0.52 17.12
C GLY A 135 32.71 -0.29 16.51
N VAL A 136 31.72 -0.71 17.30
CA VAL A 136 30.47 -1.27 16.77
C VAL A 136 29.56 -0.11 16.32
N ASP A 137 29.00 -0.22 15.15
CA ASP A 137 27.94 0.66 14.67
C ASP A 137 26.69 -0.13 14.32
N PHE A 138 25.55 0.36 14.77
CA PHE A 138 24.24 -0.22 14.50
C PHE A 138 23.30 0.88 13.98
N ASN A 139 22.61 0.57 12.89
CA ASN A 139 21.61 1.42 12.27
C ASN A 139 20.32 0.63 12.09
N LEU A 140 19.18 1.24 12.45
CA LEU A 140 17.86 0.65 12.27
C LEU A 140 16.88 1.72 11.82
N ASN A 141 16.24 1.50 10.67
CA ASN A 141 15.34 2.43 10.03
C ASN A 141 13.99 1.79 9.78
N PHE A 142 12.93 2.56 10.04
CA PHE A 142 11.55 2.19 9.77
C PHE A 142 10.90 3.23 8.87
N ASN A 143 10.05 2.76 7.97
CA ASN A 143 9.10 3.58 7.23
C ASN A 143 7.69 3.12 7.55
N TYR A 144 6.75 4.06 7.65
CA TYR A 144 5.36 3.74 7.95
C TYR A 144 4.39 4.57 7.12
N ARG A 145 3.22 3.99 6.92
CA ARG A 145 2.05 4.62 6.32
C ARG A 145 0.84 4.31 7.17
N LEU A 146 0.06 5.32 7.51
CA LEU A 146 -1.18 5.19 8.25
C LEU A 146 -2.32 5.85 7.45
N GLY A 147 -3.41 5.13 7.30
CA GLY A 147 -4.56 5.55 6.51
C GLY A 147 -4.37 5.29 5.01
N GLY A 148 -5.41 5.64 4.28
CA GLY A 148 -5.56 5.32 2.87
C GLY A 148 -5.89 3.85 2.63
N LYS A 149 -6.47 3.59 1.48
CA LYS A 149 -6.82 2.24 1.04
C LYS A 149 -6.01 1.84 -0.19
N VAL A 150 -5.95 0.52 -0.42
CA VAL A 150 -5.24 -0.08 -1.54
C VAL A 150 -6.15 -1.07 -2.22
N TYR A 151 -6.42 -0.87 -3.50
CA TYR A 151 -7.18 -1.80 -4.33
C TYR A 151 -6.23 -2.79 -4.99
N ASN A 152 -6.40 -4.09 -4.69
CA ASN A 152 -5.62 -5.16 -5.32
C ASN A 152 -6.38 -5.76 -6.50
N SER A 153 -6.14 -5.24 -7.69
CA SER A 153 -6.77 -5.75 -8.91
C SER A 153 -6.34 -7.17 -9.26
N GLY A 154 -5.13 -7.59 -8.84
CA GLY A 154 -4.63 -8.95 -9.03
C GLY A 154 -5.38 -9.98 -8.19
N ALA A 155 -5.89 -9.61 -7.02
CA ALA A 155 -6.66 -10.50 -6.15
C ALA A 155 -7.96 -11.00 -6.80
N ALA A 156 -8.61 -10.18 -7.63
CA ALA A 156 -9.78 -10.60 -8.39
C ALA A 156 -9.48 -11.76 -9.35
N PHE A 157 -8.28 -11.80 -9.93
CA PHE A 157 -7.87 -12.86 -10.83
C PHE A 157 -7.48 -14.16 -10.14
N THR A 158 -6.97 -14.08 -8.91
CA THR A 158 -6.65 -15.25 -8.09
C THR A 158 -7.81 -15.68 -7.21
N GLY A 159 -8.93 -14.96 -7.29
CA GLY A 159 -10.11 -15.20 -6.50
C GLY A 159 -10.95 -16.35 -7.00
N PHE A 160 -12.14 -16.07 -7.52
CA PHE A 160 -13.19 -17.05 -7.72
C PHE A 160 -13.55 -17.29 -9.18
N GLY A 161 -13.89 -18.54 -9.51
CA GLY A 161 -14.64 -18.90 -10.69
C GLY A 161 -13.99 -18.62 -12.04
N MET A 162 -12.79 -18.06 -12.06
CA MET A 162 -12.09 -17.85 -13.33
C MET A 162 -11.54 -19.15 -13.85
N ALA A 163 -11.97 -19.53 -15.06
CA ALA A 163 -11.41 -20.64 -15.78
C ALA A 163 -9.88 -20.51 -15.85
N PHE A 164 -9.16 -21.59 -15.61
CA PHE A 164 -7.68 -21.67 -15.68
C PHE A 164 -6.90 -20.92 -14.57
N ARG A 165 -7.54 -20.47 -13.49
CA ARG A 165 -6.88 -19.83 -12.37
C ARG A 165 -6.97 -20.70 -11.13
N THR A 166 -5.85 -20.86 -10.46
CA THR A 166 -5.78 -21.50 -9.14
C THR A 166 -6.15 -20.45 -8.08
N PRO A 167 -7.11 -20.72 -7.20
CA PRO A 167 -7.42 -19.81 -6.08
C PRO A 167 -6.27 -19.78 -5.08
N LEU A 168 -6.25 -18.74 -4.26
CA LEU A 168 -5.41 -18.72 -3.05
C LEU A 168 -5.89 -19.83 -2.11
N GLU A 169 -4.98 -20.41 -1.34
CA GLU A 169 -5.28 -21.47 -0.37
C GLU A 169 -6.37 -21.03 0.62
N ASP A 170 -6.26 -19.81 1.16
CA ASP A 170 -7.27 -19.24 2.08
C ASP A 170 -8.68 -19.18 1.42
N VAL A 171 -8.75 -18.84 0.15
CA VAL A 171 -10.00 -18.85 -0.60
C VAL A 171 -10.54 -20.26 -0.78
N ALA A 172 -9.68 -21.22 -1.15
CA ALA A 172 -10.08 -22.59 -1.38
C ALA A 172 -10.61 -23.26 -0.11
N LEU A 173 -9.98 -22.99 1.04
CA LEU A 173 -10.32 -23.60 2.32
C LEU A 173 -11.49 -22.89 3.04
N ASN A 174 -11.67 -21.59 2.81
CA ASN A 174 -12.63 -20.77 3.56
C ASN A 174 -13.76 -20.21 2.69
N SER A 175 -14.05 -20.84 1.56
CA SER A 175 -15.24 -20.55 0.76
C SER A 175 -16.48 -21.22 1.33
N TRP A 176 -17.63 -20.61 1.09
CA TRP A 176 -18.91 -21.11 1.54
C TRP A 176 -19.23 -22.49 0.92
N THR A 177 -19.70 -23.39 1.78
CA THR A 177 -20.31 -24.67 1.41
C THR A 177 -21.56 -24.90 2.26
N PRO A 178 -22.46 -25.83 1.89
CA PRO A 178 -23.60 -26.17 2.72
C PRO A 178 -23.24 -26.58 4.16
N GLU A 179 -22.04 -27.14 4.34
CA GLU A 179 -21.48 -27.55 5.66
C GLU A 179 -20.76 -26.41 6.39
N ASN A 180 -20.36 -25.35 5.66
CA ASN A 180 -19.67 -24.18 6.21
C ASN A 180 -20.38 -22.87 5.81
N LYS A 181 -21.55 -22.62 6.38
CA LYS A 181 -22.35 -21.44 6.08
C LYS A 181 -21.74 -20.13 6.58
N ASN A 182 -20.92 -20.17 7.63
CA ASN A 182 -20.22 -19.00 8.19
C ASN A 182 -18.84 -18.75 7.57
N ALA A 183 -18.69 -19.10 6.31
CA ALA A 183 -17.45 -18.95 5.57
C ALA A 183 -17.06 -17.47 5.39
N LYS A 184 -15.79 -17.24 5.17
CA LYS A 184 -15.22 -15.91 4.90
C LYS A 184 -15.49 -15.43 3.47
N TYR A 185 -15.56 -16.37 2.53
CA TYR A 185 -15.68 -16.08 1.10
C TYR A 185 -16.95 -16.67 0.50
N PRO A 186 -17.50 -16.05 -0.57
CA PRO A 186 -18.62 -16.61 -1.31
C PRO A 186 -18.33 -18.02 -1.82
N GLN A 187 -19.41 -18.70 -2.21
CA GLN A 187 -19.31 -20.01 -2.83
C GLN A 187 -18.35 -19.97 -4.05
N TYR A 188 -17.42 -20.91 -4.10
CA TYR A 188 -16.49 -21.06 -5.23
C TYR A 188 -17.16 -21.82 -6.38
N ILE A 189 -17.52 -21.10 -7.45
CA ILE A 189 -18.24 -21.66 -8.58
C ILE A 189 -17.45 -21.39 -9.87
N TYR A 190 -17.29 -22.42 -10.69
CA TYR A 190 -16.69 -22.28 -12.01
C TYR A 190 -17.48 -21.29 -12.87
N ARG A 191 -16.78 -20.34 -13.53
CA ARG A 191 -17.34 -19.23 -14.31
C ARG A 191 -18.21 -18.24 -13.51
N ASP A 192 -18.18 -18.32 -12.21
CA ASP A 192 -18.81 -17.41 -11.25
C ASP A 192 -20.03 -16.62 -11.76
N PRO A 193 -21.21 -17.25 -11.80
CA PRO A 193 -22.44 -16.60 -12.28
C PRO A 193 -22.92 -15.47 -11.35
N ASN A 194 -22.37 -15.41 -10.12
CA ASN A 194 -22.74 -14.45 -9.12
C ASN A 194 -21.85 -13.20 -9.10
N ASN A 195 -20.88 -13.09 -10.03
CA ASN A 195 -19.97 -11.94 -10.12
C ASN A 195 -19.15 -11.67 -8.86
N ALA A 196 -18.81 -12.68 -8.05
CA ALA A 196 -18.02 -12.52 -6.83
C ALA A 196 -16.62 -11.95 -7.09
N THR A 197 -16.09 -12.11 -8.32
CA THR A 197 -14.81 -11.55 -8.78
C THR A 197 -14.92 -10.16 -9.41
N ALA A 198 -16.13 -9.63 -9.52
CA ALA A 198 -16.33 -8.31 -10.13
C ALA A 198 -15.72 -7.18 -9.30
N THR A 199 -15.41 -6.07 -9.97
CA THR A 199 -14.83 -4.87 -9.36
C THR A 199 -15.70 -4.37 -8.19
N SER A 200 -15.20 -4.47 -6.98
CA SER A 200 -15.90 -4.04 -5.77
C SER A 200 -14.93 -3.79 -4.62
N SER A 201 -15.42 -3.24 -3.51
CA SER A 201 -14.62 -3.01 -2.31
C SER A 201 -14.12 -4.31 -1.64
N ARG A 202 -14.53 -5.47 -2.13
CA ARG A 202 -14.01 -6.77 -1.70
C ARG A 202 -12.49 -6.88 -1.81
N TYR A 203 -11.90 -6.19 -2.79
CA TYR A 203 -10.46 -6.16 -3.05
C TYR A 203 -9.81 -4.86 -2.60
N LEU A 204 -10.50 -4.10 -1.76
CA LEU A 204 -10.03 -2.85 -1.21
C LEU A 204 -9.60 -3.06 0.25
N TYR A 205 -8.31 -2.98 0.48
CA TYR A 205 -7.68 -3.28 1.76
C TYR A 205 -7.16 -2.01 2.45
N SER A 206 -6.85 -2.12 3.73
CA SER A 206 -6.12 -1.07 4.44
C SER A 206 -4.71 -0.91 3.85
N GLY A 207 -4.30 0.32 3.59
CA GLY A 207 -2.95 0.66 3.14
C GLY A 207 -1.92 0.85 4.27
N ASN A 208 -2.29 0.55 5.51
CA ASN A 208 -1.41 0.69 6.66
C ASN A 208 -0.24 -0.28 6.60
N TYR A 209 0.96 0.23 6.84
CA TYR A 209 2.12 -0.62 7.03
C TYR A 209 3.18 0.02 7.93
N LEU A 210 4.02 -0.82 8.49
CA LEU A 210 5.30 -0.48 9.12
C LEU A 210 6.37 -1.39 8.51
N ARG A 211 7.40 -0.80 7.90
CA ARG A 211 8.50 -1.54 7.28
C ARG A 211 9.79 -1.30 8.03
N ILE A 212 10.51 -2.38 8.31
CA ILE A 212 11.93 -2.33 8.64
C ILE A 212 12.68 -2.13 7.34
N SER A 213 13.00 -0.85 7.03
CA SER A 213 13.54 -0.47 5.72
C SER A 213 15.03 -0.77 5.60
N ASN A 214 15.78 -0.66 6.70
CA ASN A 214 17.20 -1.00 6.73
C ASN A 214 17.62 -1.40 8.15
N VAL A 215 18.45 -2.43 8.22
CA VAL A 215 19.19 -2.82 9.44
C VAL A 215 20.65 -3.00 9.04
N THR A 216 21.54 -2.25 9.67
CA THR A 216 22.99 -2.37 9.42
C THR A 216 23.72 -2.59 10.73
N LEU A 217 24.64 -3.55 10.74
CA LEU A 217 25.58 -3.79 11.83
C LEU A 217 26.99 -3.76 11.26
N GLY A 218 27.82 -2.88 11.77
CA GLY A 218 29.21 -2.74 11.38
C GLY A 218 30.15 -2.84 12.56
N TYR A 219 31.41 -3.18 12.27
CA TYR A 219 32.48 -3.14 13.23
C TYR A 219 33.74 -2.53 12.62
N THR A 220 34.23 -1.48 13.26
CA THR A 220 35.51 -0.84 12.90
C THR A 220 36.59 -1.40 13.80
N LEU A 221 37.61 -2.01 13.21
CA LEU A 221 38.71 -2.60 13.95
C LEU A 221 39.52 -1.53 14.68
N PRO A 222 40.05 -1.86 15.87
CA PRO A 222 40.94 -0.96 16.59
C PRO A 222 42.17 -0.56 15.74
N LYS A 223 42.51 0.71 15.76
CA LYS A 223 43.63 1.26 14.98
C LYS A 223 44.96 0.55 15.26
N THR A 224 45.16 0.10 16.51
CA THR A 224 46.35 -0.66 16.93
C THR A 224 46.56 -1.96 16.13
N TRP A 225 45.51 -2.54 15.56
CA TRP A 225 45.59 -3.77 14.74
C TRP A 225 45.87 -3.42 13.27
N THR A 226 45.28 -2.38 12.78
CA THR A 226 45.31 -2.03 11.34
C THR A 226 46.54 -1.25 10.94
N GLN A 227 47.17 -0.51 11.86
CA GLN A 227 48.39 0.29 11.62
C GLN A 227 49.56 -0.57 11.11
N LYS A 228 49.69 -1.82 11.54
CA LYS A 228 50.75 -2.71 11.09
C LYS A 228 50.66 -3.03 9.59
N ALA A 229 49.48 -2.89 9.01
CA ALA A 229 49.23 -3.09 7.58
C ALA A 229 49.07 -1.78 6.82
N PHE A 230 49.52 -0.62 7.38
CA PHE A 230 49.36 0.71 6.80
C PHE A 230 47.89 1.10 6.48
N ILE A 231 46.94 0.48 7.19
CA ILE A 231 45.50 0.76 7.06
C ILE A 231 45.07 1.71 8.18
N GLN A 232 44.55 2.87 7.82
CA GLN A 232 44.08 3.86 8.79
C GLN A 232 42.74 3.44 9.42
N LYS A 233 41.85 2.85 8.63
CA LYS A 233 40.55 2.36 9.09
C LYS A 233 40.12 1.13 8.31
N LEU A 234 39.70 0.10 9.02
CA LEU A 234 39.05 -1.08 8.44
C LEU A 234 37.70 -1.28 9.13
N ARG A 235 36.62 -1.22 8.36
CA ARG A 235 35.25 -1.50 8.82
C ARG A 235 34.67 -2.66 8.01
N ALA A 236 34.19 -3.70 8.69
CA ALA A 236 33.38 -4.74 8.10
C ALA A 236 31.92 -4.51 8.52
N TYR A 237 30.98 -4.78 7.61
CA TYR A 237 29.56 -4.59 7.92
C TYR A 237 28.68 -5.58 7.18
N VAL A 238 27.51 -5.80 7.74
CA VAL A 238 26.36 -6.46 7.10
C VAL A 238 25.18 -5.51 7.15
N SER A 239 24.40 -5.48 6.07
CA SER A 239 23.20 -4.66 5.96
C SER A 239 22.09 -5.49 5.34
N VAL A 240 20.87 -5.25 5.78
CA VAL A 240 19.67 -5.86 5.20
C VAL A 240 18.69 -4.75 4.87
N ASP A 241 18.30 -4.67 3.61
CA ASP A 241 17.28 -3.75 3.15
C ASP A 241 15.94 -4.45 3.00
N ASN A 242 14.85 -3.75 3.37
CA ASN A 242 13.48 -4.26 3.33
C ASN A 242 13.31 -5.59 4.08
N LEU A 243 13.85 -5.67 5.30
CA LEU A 243 13.86 -6.91 6.09
C LEU A 243 12.48 -7.49 6.29
N TYR A 244 11.51 -6.65 6.65
CA TYR A 244 10.13 -7.08 6.87
C TYR A 244 9.14 -5.92 6.78
N THR A 245 7.93 -6.20 6.28
CA THR A 245 6.82 -5.25 6.25
C THR A 245 5.64 -5.82 7.02
N PHE A 246 5.30 -5.18 8.14
CA PHE A 246 4.06 -5.43 8.87
C PHE A 246 2.93 -4.72 8.13
N THR A 247 1.88 -5.44 7.76
CA THR A 247 0.70 -4.93 7.07
C THR A 247 -0.52 -5.01 7.97
N ALA A 248 -1.61 -4.36 7.57
CA ALA A 248 -2.90 -4.58 8.20
C ALA A 248 -3.35 -6.05 8.03
N SER A 249 -4.10 -6.56 8.99
CA SER A 249 -4.52 -7.98 9.03
C SER A 249 -5.45 -8.38 7.88
N ASP A 250 -6.16 -7.41 7.31
CA ASP A 250 -7.04 -7.60 6.16
C ASP A 250 -6.30 -7.55 4.81
N PHE A 251 -5.04 -7.10 4.80
CA PHE A 251 -4.31 -6.89 3.55
C PHE A 251 -3.95 -8.22 2.87
N VAL A 252 -4.37 -8.35 1.61
CA VAL A 252 -4.00 -9.47 0.73
C VAL A 252 -3.12 -8.94 -0.40
N GLY A 253 -1.86 -9.37 -0.42
CA GLY A 253 -0.86 -8.94 -1.40
C GLY A 253 0.56 -9.03 -0.86
N TYR A 254 1.53 -8.63 -1.68
CA TYR A 254 2.96 -8.71 -1.32
C TYR A 254 3.50 -7.41 -0.74
N ASN A 255 2.97 -6.28 -1.20
CA ASN A 255 3.46 -4.97 -0.79
C ASN A 255 2.31 -3.95 -0.81
N PRO A 256 1.97 -3.33 0.32
CA PRO A 256 0.95 -2.28 0.39
C PRO A 256 1.44 -0.93 -0.16
N GLU A 257 2.73 -0.77 -0.41
CA GLU A 257 3.28 0.44 -1.02
C GLU A 257 2.97 0.46 -2.51
N THR A 258 2.13 1.38 -2.92
CA THR A 258 1.59 1.47 -4.27
C THR A 258 1.93 2.80 -4.90
N SER A 259 1.59 2.93 -6.19
CA SER A 259 1.51 4.23 -6.87
C SER A 259 0.47 5.16 -6.20
N ALA A 260 0.53 6.45 -6.54
CA ALA A 260 -0.34 7.47 -5.95
C ALA A 260 -1.84 7.19 -6.10
N ASN A 261 -2.25 6.40 -7.10
CA ASN A 261 -3.65 6.01 -7.28
C ASN A 261 -4.11 4.86 -6.37
N GLY A 262 -3.22 4.28 -5.55
CA GLY A 262 -3.57 3.22 -4.62
C GLY A 262 -3.99 1.89 -5.25
N VAL A 263 -3.69 1.65 -6.52
CA VAL A 263 -4.02 0.40 -7.20
C VAL A 263 -2.79 -0.47 -7.34
N ILE A 264 -2.87 -1.69 -6.80
CA ILE A 264 -1.89 -2.75 -7.02
C ILE A 264 -2.36 -3.59 -8.22
N ALA A 265 -1.48 -3.76 -9.18
CA ALA A 265 -1.62 -4.76 -10.23
C ALA A 265 -0.56 -5.86 -10.03
N TRP A 266 -0.11 -6.49 -11.09
CA TRP A 266 0.93 -7.51 -11.11
C TRP A 266 2.33 -6.94 -10.85
N GLN A 267 2.58 -6.44 -9.64
CA GLN A 267 3.85 -5.84 -9.24
C GLN A 267 4.74 -6.90 -8.58
N TYR A 268 6.04 -6.78 -8.82
CA TYR A 268 7.02 -7.55 -8.06
C TYR A 268 6.99 -7.11 -6.59
N PRO A 269 7.08 -8.06 -5.64
CA PRO A 269 7.24 -7.72 -4.23
C PRO A 269 8.54 -6.97 -4.00
N ALA A 270 8.57 -6.13 -2.97
CA ALA A 270 9.82 -5.53 -2.51
C ALA A 270 10.80 -6.64 -2.10
N THR A 271 12.00 -6.61 -2.67
CA THR A 271 13.03 -7.62 -2.38
C THR A 271 13.70 -7.35 -1.04
N CYS A 272 13.88 -8.38 -0.23
CA CYS A 272 14.79 -8.33 0.91
C CYS A 272 16.22 -8.54 0.38
N THR A 273 17.10 -7.58 0.62
CA THR A 273 18.47 -7.59 0.09
C THR A 273 19.47 -7.67 1.23
N PHE A 274 20.36 -8.67 1.17
CA PHE A 274 21.47 -8.84 2.12
C PHE A 274 22.76 -8.34 1.48
N ILE A 275 23.46 -7.49 2.19
CA ILE A 275 24.69 -6.85 1.73
C ILE A 275 25.79 -7.12 2.77
N GLY A 276 26.92 -7.63 2.34
CA GLY A 276 28.14 -7.70 3.13
C GLY A 276 29.24 -6.84 2.52
N GLY A 277 29.97 -6.08 3.33
CA GLY A 277 31.00 -5.20 2.79
C GLY A 277 32.17 -4.97 3.74
N ILE A 278 33.29 -4.60 3.12
CA ILE A 278 34.52 -4.18 3.83
C ILE A 278 34.89 -2.81 3.30
N GLN A 279 35.12 -1.86 4.20
CA GLN A 279 35.57 -0.51 3.88
C GLN A 279 36.99 -0.31 4.41
N LEU A 280 37.89 0.06 3.53
CA LEU A 280 39.31 0.31 3.81
C LEU A 280 39.63 1.79 3.56
N THR A 281 40.38 2.37 4.48
CA THR A 281 41.00 3.70 4.32
C THR A 281 42.49 3.57 4.57
N PHE A 282 43.30 4.03 3.64
CA PHE A 282 44.78 4.01 3.70
C PHE A 282 45.34 5.38 4.10
#